data_725035c275f7719d2f22835863b2fa89
#
_entry.id   725035c275f7719d2f22835863b2fa89
#
_cell.length_a   1.000
_cell.length_b   1.000
_cell.length_c   1.000
_cell.angle_alpha   90.00
_cell.angle_beta   90.00
_cell.angle_gamma   90.00
#
_symmetry.space_group_name_H-M   'P 1'
#
loop_
_entity.id
_entity.type
_entity.pdbx_description
1 polymer ?
#
loop_
_entity_poly.entity_id
_entity_poly.type
_entity_poly.pdbx_seq_one_letter_code
_entity_poly.pdbx_strand_id
1 'polypeptide(L)'
;MPELPEVETVRRGLEKLILGKKISSIEIRYHKMIKTDLDEFQKEVPGQVVELMGRRGKYLLFYLTDKVLISHLRMEGKYFYYPDQVPERKHAHVFFQF
;
A
#
# COMPACT_ATOMS: atom_id res chain seq x y z
N MET A 1 3.09 -17.95 0.01
CA MET A 1 3.22 -16.67 -0.73
C MET A 1 2.21 -16.64 -1.85
N PRO A 2 1.60 -15.46 -2.12
CA PRO A 2 0.70 -15.36 -3.27
C PRO A 2 1.43 -15.67 -4.58
N GLU A 3 0.74 -16.32 -5.47
CA GLU A 3 1.27 -16.58 -6.80
C GLU A 3 1.24 -15.31 -7.65
N LEU A 4 2.00 -15.30 -8.75
CA LEU A 4 2.04 -14.13 -9.63
C LEU A 4 0.66 -13.69 -10.14
N PRO A 5 -0.24 -14.62 -10.54
CA PRO A 5 -1.59 -14.21 -10.96
C PRO A 5 -2.37 -13.50 -9.86
N GLU A 6 -2.19 -13.91 -8.61
CA GLU A 6 -2.86 -13.27 -7.48
C GLU A 6 -2.33 -11.87 -7.24
N VAL A 7 -1.02 -11.69 -7.34
CA VAL A 7 -0.40 -10.37 -7.18
C VAL A 7 -0.88 -9.43 -8.28
N GLU A 8 -0.97 -9.92 -9.51
CA GLU A 8 -1.45 -9.11 -10.62
C GLU A 8 -2.92 -8.70 -10.44
N THR A 9 -3.74 -9.61 -9.90
CA THR A 9 -5.14 -9.30 -9.59
C THR A 9 -5.24 -8.18 -8.55
N VAL A 10 -4.42 -8.25 -7.52
CA VAL A 10 -4.37 -7.20 -6.49
C VAL A 10 -3.93 -5.88 -7.10
N ARG A 11 -2.88 -5.89 -7.94
CA ARG A 11 -2.41 -4.68 -8.60
C ARG A 11 -3.51 -4.00 -9.40
N ARG A 12 -4.23 -4.78 -10.21
CA ARG A 12 -5.31 -4.23 -11.04
C ARG A 12 -6.46 -3.69 -10.22
N GLY A 13 -6.80 -4.40 -9.14
CA GLY A 13 -7.85 -3.94 -8.23
C GLY A 13 -7.50 -2.64 -7.55
N LEU A 14 -6.29 -2.53 -7.05
CA LEU A 14 -5.82 -1.29 -6.41
C LEU A 14 -5.75 -0.14 -7.41
N GLU A 15 -5.29 -0.41 -8.63
CA GLU A 15 -5.23 0.61 -9.66
C GLU A 15 -6.59 1.28 -9.87
N LYS A 16 -7.65 0.48 -9.94
CA LYS A 16 -8.99 1.02 -10.12
C LYS A 16 -9.46 1.87 -8.95
N LEU A 17 -9.01 1.54 -7.75
CA LEU A 17 -9.52 2.16 -6.53
C LEU A 17 -8.74 3.41 -6.11
N ILE A 18 -7.44 3.41 -6.29
CA ILE A 18 -6.59 4.45 -5.69
C ILE A 18 -5.77 5.26 -6.70
N LEU A 19 -5.76 4.89 -7.97
CA LEU A 19 -4.98 5.64 -8.96
C LEU A 19 -5.45 7.09 -9.03
N GLY A 20 -4.51 8.02 -8.97
CA GLY A 20 -4.81 9.44 -8.99
C GLY A 20 -5.21 10.02 -7.65
N LYS A 21 -5.33 9.21 -6.61
CA LYS A 21 -5.72 9.70 -5.29
C LYS A 21 -4.49 10.11 -4.48
N LYS A 22 -4.67 11.15 -3.67
CA LYS A 22 -3.63 11.67 -2.80
C LYS A 22 -3.68 10.99 -1.45
N ILE A 23 -2.53 10.56 -0.95
CA ILE A 23 -2.42 9.97 0.38
C ILE A 23 -2.45 11.11 1.40
N SER A 24 -3.51 11.21 2.18
CA SER A 24 -3.61 12.28 3.18
C SER A 24 -2.90 11.93 4.48
N SER A 25 -2.90 10.67 4.87
CA SER A 25 -2.19 10.23 6.07
C SER A 25 -1.94 8.73 6.04
N ILE A 26 -1.03 8.28 6.90
CA ILE A 26 -0.79 6.86 7.11
C ILE A 26 -0.79 6.59 8.61
N GLU A 27 -1.23 5.38 8.97
CA GLU A 27 -1.15 4.90 10.33
C GLU A 27 -0.44 3.56 10.31
N ILE A 28 0.63 3.41 11.09
CA ILE A 28 1.42 2.20 11.15
C ILE A 28 1.22 1.57 12.52
N ARG A 29 0.64 0.37 12.55
CA ARG A 29 0.40 -0.36 13.80
C ARG A 29 1.48 -1.38 14.09
N TYR A 30 2.13 -1.91 13.05
CA TYR A 30 3.20 -2.88 13.22
C TYR A 30 4.45 -2.36 12.50
N HIS A 31 5.31 -1.70 13.26
CA HIS A 31 6.46 -0.98 12.69
C HIS A 31 7.49 -1.91 12.06
N LYS A 32 7.59 -3.13 12.53
CA LYS A 32 8.61 -4.07 12.05
C LYS A 32 8.42 -4.48 10.59
N MET A 33 7.23 -4.28 10.04
CA MET A 33 7.01 -4.60 8.62
C MET A 33 7.59 -3.55 7.68
N ILE A 34 7.93 -2.38 8.20
CA ILE A 34 8.52 -1.30 7.41
C ILE A 34 10.03 -1.50 7.38
N LYS A 35 10.58 -1.70 6.17
CA LYS A 35 11.99 -2.01 5.98
C LYS A 35 12.87 -0.79 5.73
N THR A 36 12.26 0.36 5.43
CA THR A 36 13.00 1.61 5.28
C THR A 36 12.98 2.37 6.59
N ASP A 37 13.61 3.55 6.61
CA ASP A 37 13.57 4.43 7.77
C ASP A 37 12.11 4.80 8.06
N LEU A 38 11.66 4.50 9.28
CA LEU A 38 10.27 4.71 9.65
C LEU A 38 9.90 6.19 9.65
N ASP A 39 10.79 7.05 10.15
CA ASP A 39 10.53 8.48 10.16
C ASP A 39 10.42 9.04 8.76
N GLU A 40 11.28 8.61 7.85
CA GLU A 40 11.23 9.00 6.45
C GLU A 40 9.93 8.54 5.83
N PHE A 41 9.54 7.29 6.07
CA PHE A 41 8.30 6.74 5.54
C PHE A 41 7.10 7.58 5.98
N GLN A 42 7.01 7.90 7.26
CA GLN A 42 5.91 8.66 7.81
C GLN A 42 5.87 10.11 7.34
N LYS A 43 7.03 10.70 7.05
CA LYS A 43 7.11 12.09 6.58
C LYS A 43 6.92 12.21 5.08
N GLU A 44 7.48 11.29 4.31
CA GLU A 44 7.57 11.44 2.86
C GLU A 44 6.34 10.89 2.12
N VAL A 45 5.69 9.86 2.65
CA VAL A 45 4.57 9.24 1.95
C VAL A 45 3.30 10.08 1.96
N PRO A 46 2.87 10.66 3.09
CA PRO A 46 1.67 11.51 3.06
C PRO A 46 1.87 12.74 2.17
N GLY A 47 0.82 13.10 1.45
CA GLY A 47 0.85 14.23 0.53
C GLY A 47 1.18 13.85 -0.90
N GLN A 48 1.61 12.62 -1.14
CA GLN A 48 1.92 12.16 -2.49
C GLN A 48 0.70 11.54 -3.16
N VAL A 49 0.67 11.62 -4.48
CA VAL A 49 -0.42 11.06 -5.30
C VAL A 49 0.05 9.72 -5.86
N VAL A 50 -0.85 8.75 -5.91
CA VAL A 50 -0.59 7.47 -6.58
C VAL A 50 -0.71 7.71 -8.08
N GLU A 51 0.40 7.74 -8.78
CA GLU A 51 0.44 8.07 -10.19
C GLU A 51 0.40 6.85 -11.10
N LEU A 52 0.89 5.73 -10.62
CA LEU A 52 0.92 4.50 -11.39
C LEU A 52 1.03 3.32 -10.45
N MET A 53 0.39 2.23 -10.82
CA MET A 53 0.52 0.96 -10.11
C MET A 53 1.28 -0.01 -11.00
N GLY A 54 2.32 -0.62 -10.45
CA GLY A 54 3.12 -1.59 -11.17
C GLY A 54 3.35 -2.85 -10.36
N ARG A 55 4.08 -3.77 -10.97
CA ARG A 55 4.44 -5.03 -10.33
C ARG A 55 5.82 -5.45 -10.84
N ARG A 56 6.63 -5.94 -9.94
CA ARG A 56 7.91 -6.56 -10.30
C ARG A 56 8.02 -7.88 -9.55
N GLY A 57 7.84 -8.99 -10.27
CA GLY A 57 7.74 -10.28 -9.62
C GLY A 57 6.56 -10.31 -8.66
N LYS A 58 6.80 -10.64 -7.42
CA LYS A 58 5.76 -10.70 -6.38
C LYS A 58 5.67 -9.42 -5.55
N TYR A 59 6.35 -8.35 -6.01
CA TYR A 59 6.30 -7.05 -5.35
C TYR A 59 5.31 -6.14 -6.07
N LEU A 60 4.51 -5.43 -5.30
CA LEU A 60 3.66 -4.36 -5.81
C LEU A 60 4.44 -3.05 -5.75
N LEU A 61 4.31 -2.25 -6.79
CA LEU A 61 4.99 -0.97 -6.88
C LEU A 61 3.95 0.14 -6.94
N PHE A 62 3.96 1.01 -5.94
CA PHE A 62 3.10 2.19 -5.92
C PHE A 62 3.99 3.37 -6.32
N TYR A 63 3.83 3.82 -7.56
CA TYR A 63 4.58 4.98 -8.05
C TYR A 63 3.89 6.25 -7.55
N LEU A 64 4.53 6.90 -6.60
CA LEU A 64 4.01 8.12 -6.00
C LEU A 64 4.66 9.33 -6.66
N THR A 65 4.27 10.54 -6.26
CA THR A 65 4.79 11.77 -6.84
C THR A 65 6.32 11.83 -6.90
N ASP A 66 6.97 11.53 -5.78
CA ASP A 66 8.43 11.58 -5.69
C ASP A 66 9.08 10.25 -5.29
N LYS A 67 8.30 9.27 -4.92
CA LYS A 67 8.82 8.03 -4.34
C LYS A 67 8.15 6.84 -4.98
N VAL A 68 8.78 5.68 -4.84
CA VAL A 68 8.17 4.41 -5.20
C VAL A 68 8.03 3.60 -3.92
N LEU A 69 6.80 3.25 -3.58
CA LEU A 69 6.53 2.40 -2.43
C LEU A 69 6.51 0.95 -2.91
N ILE A 70 7.37 0.12 -2.33
CA ILE A 70 7.47 -1.28 -2.69
C ILE A 70 6.83 -2.11 -1.60
N SER A 71 5.87 -2.95 -1.97
CA SER A 71 5.14 -3.79 -1.05
C SER A 71 5.23 -5.24 -1.46
N HIS A 72 5.61 -6.11 -0.54
CA HIS A 72 5.67 -7.54 -0.78
C HIS A 72 4.49 -8.22 -0.08
N LEU A 73 3.61 -8.82 -0.84
CA LEU A 73 2.52 -9.62 -0.28
C LEU A 73 3.11 -10.94 0.20
N ARG A 74 3.03 -11.16 1.50
CA ARG A 74 3.49 -12.39 2.10
C ARG A 74 2.35 -13.41 2.05
N MET A 75 2.55 -14.58 2.65
CA MET A 75 1.61 -15.69 2.59
C MET A 75 0.16 -15.28 2.88
N GLU A 76 -0.05 -14.36 3.80
CA GLU A 76 -1.38 -13.88 4.16
C GLU A 76 -1.56 -12.39 3.89
N GLY A 77 -0.69 -11.81 3.05
CA GLY A 77 -0.78 -10.40 2.72
C GLY A 77 -2.01 -10.09 1.90
N LYS A 78 -2.78 -9.11 2.34
CA LYS A 78 -4.00 -8.70 1.66
C LYS A 78 -4.19 -7.21 1.77
N TYR A 79 -4.93 -6.65 0.81
CA TYR A 79 -5.34 -5.26 0.81
C TYR A 79 -6.85 -5.18 0.87
N PHE A 80 -7.35 -4.25 1.68
CA PHE A 80 -8.77 -3.99 1.82
C PHE A 80 -9.03 -2.51 1.58
N TYR A 81 -10.08 -2.22 0.83
CA TYR A 81 -10.47 -0.84 0.54
C TYR A 81 -11.82 -0.56 1.18
N TYR A 82 -11.89 0.55 1.93
CA TYR A 82 -13.10 0.98 2.61
C TYR A 82 -13.39 2.42 2.20
N PRO A 83 -14.49 2.67 1.46
CA PRO A 83 -14.79 4.04 1.02
C PRO A 83 -15.25 4.96 2.16
N ASP A 84 -15.78 4.40 3.23
CA ASP A 84 -16.29 5.18 4.36
C ASP A 84 -15.49 4.91 5.62
N GLN A 85 -16.13 4.31 6.63
CA GLN A 85 -15.45 3.99 7.88
C GLN A 85 -14.66 2.70 7.76
N VAL A 86 -13.46 2.70 8.36
CA VAL A 86 -12.63 1.53 8.40
C VAL A 86 -12.99 0.71 9.63
N PRO A 87 -13.47 -0.55 9.47
CA PRO A 87 -13.71 -1.38 10.63
C PRO A 87 -12.39 -1.77 11.30
N GLU A 88 -12.45 -2.02 12.59
CA GLU A 88 -11.28 -2.48 13.30
C GLU A 88 -10.90 -3.87 12.85
N ARG A 89 -9.64 -4.05 12.46
CA ARG A 89 -9.12 -5.34 12.03
C ARG A 89 -7.91 -5.74 12.86
N LYS A 90 -7.98 -6.92 13.43
CA LYS A 90 -6.97 -7.42 14.35
C LYS A 90 -5.59 -7.54 13.70
N HIS A 91 -5.53 -7.92 12.44
CA HIS A 91 -4.26 -8.16 11.74
C HIS A 91 -3.88 -7.09 10.72
N ALA A 92 -4.55 -5.94 10.75
CA ALA A 92 -4.18 -4.84 9.88
C ALA A 92 -2.99 -4.10 10.50
N HIS A 93 -1.96 -3.87 9.69
CA HIS A 93 -0.69 -3.31 10.17
C HIS A 93 -0.42 -1.91 9.70
N VAL A 94 -0.89 -1.55 8.51
CA VAL A 94 -0.69 -0.22 7.94
C VAL A 94 -1.99 0.22 7.29
N PHE A 95 -2.37 1.45 7.57
CA PHE A 95 -3.56 2.09 6.98
C PHE A 95 -3.13 3.29 6.18
N PHE A 96 -3.61 3.37 4.95
CA PHE A 96 -3.43 4.54 4.11
C PHE A 96 -4.77 5.25 3.99
N GLN A 97 -4.77 6.54 4.25
CA GLN A 97 -5.97 7.35 4.09
C GLN A 97 -5.80 8.26 2.87
N PHE A 98 -6.74 8.17 1.98
CA PHE A 98 -6.75 8.93 0.74
C PHE A 98 -7.73 10.09 0.77
#